data_8866856e619fcee50251191017b8b3b7
#
_entry.id   8866856e619fcee50251191017b8b3b7
#
_cell.length_a   1.000
_cell.length_b   1.000
_cell.length_c   1.000
_cell.angle_alpha   90.00
_cell.angle_beta   90.00
_cell.angle_gamma   90.00
#
_symmetry.space_group_name_H-M   'P 1'
#
loop_
_entity.id
_entity.type
_entity.pdbx_description
1 polymer ?
#
loop_
_entity_poly.entity_id
_entity_poly.type
_entity_poly.pdbx_seq_one_letter_code
_entity_poly.pdbx_strand_id
1 'polypeptide(L)'
;MSNEYHFTSHWRVRATRQEVADAMNDSADLVKWWPSVWLDVTVIREGDERGVGRVVDLWTKGWLPYTLRWRFTTARNDGVDGFTVRAEGDFVGYGTWTFRQVGAYVDAEYDWRIAAEKPLLKRLTWLLRPAFGANHRWAMRQGERSLAIELERRRLGPESASRLPEAPQPTFAWLLRRKRRAT
;
A
#
# COMPACT_ATOMS: atom_id res chain seq x y z
N MET A 1 1.18 25.70 -10.76
CA MET A 1 0.35 24.51 -11.11
C MET A 1 0.42 23.55 -9.94
N SER A 2 -0.73 23.05 -9.49
CA SER A 2 -0.82 22.17 -8.30
C SER A 2 -0.13 20.83 -8.58
N ASN A 3 0.76 20.39 -7.67
CA ASN A 3 1.37 19.07 -7.60
C ASN A 3 0.50 18.08 -6.81
N GLU A 4 -0.76 18.42 -6.61
CA GLU A 4 -1.74 17.66 -5.88
C GLU A 4 -2.42 16.60 -6.76
N TYR A 5 -2.66 15.46 -6.15
CA TYR A 5 -3.34 14.31 -6.74
C TYR A 5 -4.43 13.84 -5.80
N HIS A 6 -5.56 13.46 -6.40
CA HIS A 6 -6.64 12.79 -5.70
C HIS A 6 -6.97 11.52 -6.48
N PHE A 7 -6.85 10.37 -5.82
CA PHE A 7 -7.17 9.07 -6.38
C PHE A 7 -8.17 8.36 -5.48
N THR A 8 -9.22 7.81 -6.08
CA THR A 8 -10.11 6.87 -5.42
C THR A 8 -9.93 5.51 -6.06
N SER A 9 -9.73 4.48 -5.25
CA SER A 9 -9.57 3.09 -5.69
C SER A 9 -10.54 2.19 -4.96
N HIS A 10 -11.07 1.19 -5.64
CA HIS A 10 -12.02 0.24 -5.10
C HIS A 10 -11.48 -1.17 -5.27
N TRP A 11 -11.48 -1.93 -4.19
CA TRP A 11 -11.15 -3.35 -4.16
C TRP A 11 -12.39 -4.13 -3.75
N ARG A 12 -12.51 -5.35 -4.25
CA ARG A 12 -13.54 -6.29 -3.84
C ARG A 12 -12.94 -7.65 -3.59
N VAL A 13 -12.88 -8.04 -2.33
CA VAL A 13 -12.27 -9.31 -1.91
C VAL A 13 -13.28 -10.15 -1.14
N ARG A 14 -13.21 -11.48 -1.32
CA ARG A 14 -14.03 -12.43 -0.57
C ARG A 14 -13.45 -12.61 0.83
N ALA A 15 -14.04 -11.92 1.80
CA ALA A 15 -13.56 -11.88 3.18
C ALA A 15 -14.62 -11.30 4.12
N THR A 16 -14.34 -11.39 5.40
CA THR A 16 -14.95 -10.54 6.44
C THR A 16 -14.16 -9.25 6.59
N ARG A 17 -14.80 -8.19 7.10
CA ARG A 17 -14.09 -6.93 7.42
C ARG A 17 -12.97 -7.14 8.43
N GLN A 18 -13.13 -8.07 9.38
CA GLN A 18 -12.09 -8.39 10.35
C GLN A 18 -10.84 -8.94 9.66
N GLU A 19 -10.99 -9.92 8.75
CA GLU A 19 -9.85 -10.48 8.00
C GLU A 19 -9.12 -9.42 7.19
N VAL A 20 -9.85 -8.49 6.54
CA VAL A 20 -9.24 -7.38 5.78
C VAL A 20 -8.52 -6.42 6.72
N ALA A 21 -9.14 -6.02 7.82
CA ALA A 21 -8.55 -5.13 8.80
C ALA A 21 -7.27 -5.73 9.42
N ASP A 22 -7.29 -7.01 9.79
CA ASP A 22 -6.14 -7.72 10.36
C ASP A 22 -4.97 -7.80 9.35
N ALA A 23 -5.27 -8.05 8.08
CA ALA A 23 -4.24 -8.10 7.04
C ALA A 23 -3.62 -6.73 6.75
N MET A 24 -4.43 -5.65 6.77
CA MET A 24 -3.99 -4.32 6.38
C MET A 24 -3.41 -3.49 7.53
N ASN A 25 -3.81 -3.77 8.78
CA ASN A 25 -3.24 -3.11 9.97
C ASN A 25 -1.82 -3.64 10.31
N ASP A 26 -1.45 -4.83 9.84
CA ASP A 26 -0.10 -5.35 9.98
C ASP A 26 0.84 -4.74 8.92
N SER A 27 1.32 -3.54 9.22
CA SER A 27 2.21 -2.82 8.30
C SER A 27 3.53 -3.56 8.03
N ALA A 28 4.05 -4.32 9.00
CA ALA A 28 5.31 -5.06 8.83
C ALA A 28 5.18 -6.18 7.77
N ASP A 29 3.99 -6.74 7.62
CA ASP A 29 3.72 -7.80 6.65
C ASP A 29 3.46 -7.30 5.21
N LEU A 30 3.32 -5.99 4.99
CA LEU A 30 3.10 -5.41 3.65
C LEU A 30 4.17 -5.87 2.63
N VAL A 31 5.43 -5.98 3.03
CA VAL A 31 6.51 -6.47 2.15
C VAL A 31 6.35 -7.94 1.77
N LYS A 32 5.65 -8.74 2.58
CA LYS A 32 5.44 -10.17 2.33
C LYS A 32 4.29 -10.41 1.37
N TRP A 33 3.15 -9.75 1.61
CA TRP A 33 1.97 -10.02 0.82
C TRP A 33 1.74 -9.04 -0.34
N TRP A 34 2.33 -7.83 -0.32
CA TRP A 34 2.26 -6.86 -1.43
C TRP A 34 3.66 -6.40 -1.90
N PRO A 35 4.56 -7.33 -2.25
CA PRO A 35 5.97 -7.03 -2.59
C PRO A 35 6.14 -6.23 -3.88
N SER A 36 5.13 -6.22 -4.77
CA SER A 36 5.17 -5.45 -6.02
C SER A 36 5.27 -3.93 -5.79
N VAL A 37 4.84 -3.45 -4.62
CA VAL A 37 4.82 -2.03 -4.25
C VAL A 37 5.70 -1.74 -3.04
N TRP A 38 5.63 -2.57 -2.00
CA TRP A 38 6.35 -2.37 -0.74
C TRP A 38 7.68 -3.10 -0.78
N LEU A 39 8.77 -2.36 -1.03
CA LEU A 39 10.14 -2.92 -1.15
C LEU A 39 10.81 -3.07 0.20
N ASP A 40 10.49 -2.17 1.12
CA ASP A 40 10.94 -2.19 2.51
C ASP A 40 9.96 -1.42 3.39
N VAL A 41 9.75 -1.94 4.60
CA VAL A 41 8.85 -1.36 5.61
C VAL A 41 9.52 -1.47 6.96
N THR A 42 9.74 -0.35 7.62
CA THR A 42 10.37 -0.29 8.94
C THR A 42 9.44 0.44 9.92
N VAL A 43 8.95 -0.26 10.93
CA VAL A 43 8.17 0.33 12.01
C VAL A 43 9.10 1.10 12.93
N ILE A 44 8.91 2.42 13.02
CA ILE A 44 9.72 3.34 13.85
C ILE A 44 9.11 3.49 15.25
N ARG A 45 7.77 3.45 15.31
CA ARG A 45 7.02 3.54 16.57
C ARG A 45 5.68 2.82 16.41
N GLU A 46 5.29 2.04 17.43
CA GLU A 46 4.08 1.20 17.36
C GLU A 46 2.77 1.97 17.46
N GLY A 47 2.69 3.08 18.14
CA GLY A 47 1.42 3.76 18.42
C GLY A 47 0.74 3.26 19.69
N ASP A 48 -0.52 3.67 19.89
CA ASP A 48 -1.35 3.22 21.00
C ASP A 48 -1.92 1.80 20.77
N GLU A 49 -2.78 1.30 21.68
CA GLU A 49 -3.42 -0.02 21.59
C GLU A 49 -4.23 -0.24 20.30
N ARG A 50 -4.70 0.83 19.66
CA ARG A 50 -5.36 0.79 18.35
C ARG A 50 -4.41 1.02 17.20
N GLY A 51 -3.10 1.21 17.47
CA GLY A 51 -2.10 1.55 16.48
C GLY A 51 -2.14 3.02 16.03
N VAL A 52 -2.96 3.89 16.63
CA VAL A 52 -2.96 5.32 16.32
C VAL A 52 -1.65 5.93 16.79
N GLY A 53 -1.04 6.76 15.96
CA GLY A 53 0.30 7.29 16.20
C GLY A 53 1.42 6.32 15.79
N ARG A 54 1.13 5.12 15.25
CA ARG A 54 2.16 4.25 14.65
C ARG A 54 2.84 5.01 13.52
N VAL A 55 4.17 4.93 13.50
CA VAL A 55 5.02 5.58 12.50
C VAL A 55 5.80 4.53 11.75
N VAL A 56 5.73 4.57 10.43
CA VAL A 56 6.34 3.58 9.54
C VAL A 56 7.10 4.27 8.41
N ASP A 57 8.37 3.92 8.25
CA ASP A 57 9.19 4.33 7.12
C ASP A 57 9.04 3.33 5.98
N LEU A 58 8.94 3.85 4.77
CA LEU A 58 8.56 3.09 3.59
C LEU A 58 9.52 3.35 2.42
N TRP A 59 9.92 2.26 1.78
CA TRP A 59 10.54 2.28 0.47
C TRP A 59 9.62 1.59 -0.52
N THR A 60 9.07 2.35 -1.45
CA THR A 60 8.01 1.88 -2.35
C THR A 60 8.33 2.14 -3.81
N LYS A 61 7.62 1.44 -4.69
CA LYS A 61 7.59 1.69 -6.13
C LYS A 61 6.22 1.36 -6.74
N GLY A 62 5.98 1.86 -7.93
CA GLY A 62 4.94 1.36 -8.84
C GLY A 62 5.55 0.58 -10.00
N TRP A 63 4.89 0.59 -11.16
CA TRP A 63 5.43 -0.04 -12.38
C TRP A 63 6.56 0.77 -13.02
N LEU A 64 6.63 2.07 -12.78
CA LEU A 64 7.68 2.95 -13.29
C LEU A 64 9.05 2.64 -12.67
N PRO A 65 10.17 2.90 -13.37
CA PRO A 65 11.52 2.52 -12.94
C PRO A 65 12.13 3.50 -11.91
N TYR A 66 11.30 4.06 -11.03
CA TYR A 66 11.77 4.85 -9.89
C TYR A 66 11.19 4.35 -8.56
N THR A 67 11.79 4.74 -7.48
CA THR A 67 11.35 4.41 -6.12
C THR A 67 11.06 5.67 -5.34
N LEU A 68 10.24 5.54 -4.31
CA LEU A 68 9.81 6.60 -3.41
C LEU A 68 10.16 6.23 -1.98
N ARG A 69 10.61 7.20 -1.19
CA ARG A 69 10.82 7.10 0.24
C ARG A 69 9.89 8.06 0.93
N TRP A 70 9.07 7.54 1.79
CA TRP A 70 8.10 8.32 2.52
C TRP A 70 7.76 7.63 3.83
N ARG A 71 7.10 8.34 4.68
CA ARG A 71 6.67 7.89 6.01
C ARG A 71 5.18 8.03 6.10
N PHE A 72 4.52 7.11 6.79
CA PHE A 72 3.19 7.38 7.25
C PHE A 72 3.08 7.34 8.78
N THR A 73 2.14 8.13 9.29
CA THR A 73 1.65 8.04 10.66
C THR A 73 0.18 7.64 10.61
N THR A 74 -0.20 6.61 11.35
CA THR A 74 -1.62 6.26 11.52
C THR A 74 -2.30 7.38 12.29
N ALA A 75 -3.15 8.14 11.60
CA ALA A 75 -3.84 9.30 12.17
C ALA A 75 -5.16 8.91 12.86
N ARG A 76 -5.82 7.85 12.37
CA ARG A 76 -7.07 7.30 12.90
C ARG A 76 -7.15 5.82 12.58
N ASN A 77 -7.72 5.03 13.48
CA ASN A 77 -8.04 3.62 13.25
C ASN A 77 -9.43 3.31 13.82
N ASP A 78 -10.36 2.99 12.92
CA ASP A 78 -11.75 2.65 13.22
C ASP A 78 -11.96 1.13 13.28
N GLY A 79 -10.88 0.36 13.46
CA GLY A 79 -10.92 -1.10 13.54
C GLY A 79 -11.35 -1.73 12.22
N VAL A 80 -12.46 -2.46 12.25
CA VAL A 80 -12.98 -3.17 11.06
C VAL A 80 -13.63 -2.26 10.01
N ASP A 81 -13.84 -0.98 10.31
CA ASP A 81 -14.45 -0.03 9.39
C ASP A 81 -13.42 0.71 8.54
N GLY A 82 -12.14 0.68 8.92
CA GLY A 82 -11.05 1.28 8.17
C GLY A 82 -10.05 2.06 9.01
N PHE A 83 -9.18 2.82 8.33
CA PHE A 83 -8.17 3.65 8.99
C PHE A 83 -7.70 4.79 8.08
N THR A 84 -7.10 5.81 8.69
CA THR A 84 -6.50 6.95 7.98
C THR A 84 -5.03 7.07 8.33
N VAL A 85 -4.21 7.26 7.31
CA VAL A 85 -2.78 7.54 7.45
C VAL A 85 -2.44 8.94 6.93
N ARG A 86 -1.51 9.61 7.60
CA ARG A 86 -0.87 10.83 7.14
C ARG A 86 0.49 10.49 6.53
N ALA A 87 0.72 10.92 5.31
CA ALA A 87 1.97 10.71 4.58
C ALA A 87 2.89 11.93 4.67
N GLU A 88 4.20 11.67 4.76
CA GLU A 88 5.27 12.67 4.79
C GLU A 88 6.48 12.16 3.98
N GLY A 89 7.26 13.05 3.37
CA GLY A 89 8.42 12.71 2.55
C GLY A 89 8.19 12.93 1.06
N ASP A 90 8.49 11.95 0.21
CA ASP A 90 8.26 12.05 -1.25
C ASP A 90 6.77 12.25 -1.60
N PHE A 91 5.87 11.85 -0.69
CA PHE A 91 4.44 12.17 -0.69
C PHE A 91 4.07 12.90 0.60
N VAL A 92 3.17 13.88 0.48
CA VAL A 92 2.59 14.61 1.63
C VAL A 92 1.07 14.64 1.47
N GLY A 93 0.33 14.23 2.50
CA GLY A 93 -1.12 14.21 2.47
C GLY A 93 -1.74 13.12 3.31
N TYR A 94 -2.90 12.61 2.88
CA TYR A 94 -3.68 11.63 3.63
C TYR A 94 -4.21 10.51 2.73
N GLY A 95 -4.25 9.31 3.30
CA GLY A 95 -4.90 8.15 2.72
C GLY A 95 -5.90 7.55 3.68
N THR A 96 -7.13 7.35 3.23
CA THR A 96 -8.20 6.77 4.05
C THR A 96 -8.71 5.50 3.41
N TRP A 97 -8.66 4.40 4.14
CA TRP A 97 -9.33 3.16 3.81
C TRP A 97 -10.68 3.09 4.52
N THR A 98 -11.70 2.67 3.80
CA THR A 98 -13.03 2.37 4.33
C THR A 98 -13.44 0.98 3.89
N PHE A 99 -13.92 0.14 4.81
CA PHE A 99 -14.31 -1.25 4.56
C PHE A 99 -15.80 -1.45 4.78
N ARG A 100 -16.50 -1.97 3.77
CA ARG A 100 -17.91 -2.26 3.84
C ARG A 100 -18.19 -3.73 3.50
N GLN A 101 -18.90 -4.44 4.38
CA GLN A 101 -19.33 -5.81 4.11
C GLN A 101 -20.49 -5.83 3.11
N VAL A 102 -20.37 -6.64 2.06
CA VAL A 102 -21.44 -6.86 1.06
C VAL A 102 -21.57 -8.36 0.79
N GLY A 103 -22.45 -9.01 1.53
CA GLY A 103 -22.58 -10.46 1.50
C GLY A 103 -21.26 -11.16 1.91
N ALA A 104 -20.74 -12.04 1.07
CA ALA A 104 -19.47 -12.74 1.30
C ALA A 104 -18.23 -11.92 0.92
N TYR A 105 -18.39 -10.66 0.53
CA TYR A 105 -17.31 -9.80 0.05
C TYR A 105 -17.16 -8.55 0.92
N VAL A 106 -15.95 -8.01 0.94
CA VAL A 106 -15.67 -6.67 1.43
C VAL A 106 -15.39 -5.77 0.23
N ASP A 107 -16.15 -4.68 0.14
CA ASP A 107 -15.82 -3.54 -0.71
C ASP A 107 -14.92 -2.61 0.11
N ALA A 108 -13.66 -2.46 -0.33
CA ALA A 108 -12.68 -1.59 0.30
C ALA A 108 -12.41 -0.39 -0.61
N GLU A 109 -12.68 0.81 -0.10
CA GLU A 109 -12.40 2.07 -0.80
C GLU A 109 -11.15 2.73 -0.23
N TYR A 110 -10.27 3.22 -1.11
CA TYR A 110 -9.11 3.99 -0.74
C TYR A 110 -9.18 5.39 -1.34
N ASP A 111 -9.38 6.40 -0.51
CA ASP A 111 -9.27 7.82 -0.87
C ASP A 111 -7.83 8.29 -0.57
N TRP A 112 -7.09 8.66 -1.63
CA TRP A 112 -5.68 9.05 -1.54
C TRP A 112 -5.50 10.48 -2.05
N ARG A 113 -5.27 11.41 -1.12
CA ARG A 113 -5.09 12.86 -1.39
C ARG A 113 -3.70 13.28 -1.00
N ILE A 114 -2.86 13.51 -1.99
CA ILE A 114 -1.43 13.79 -1.78
C ILE A 114 -0.91 14.89 -2.70
N ALA A 115 0.17 15.50 -2.24
CA ALA A 115 1.10 16.26 -3.06
C ALA A 115 2.39 15.45 -3.27
N ALA A 116 2.94 15.48 -4.49
CA ALA A 116 4.23 14.87 -4.78
C ALA A 116 5.33 15.91 -4.55
N GLU A 117 6.18 15.67 -3.54
CA GLU A 117 7.23 16.61 -3.14
C GLU A 117 8.61 16.26 -3.70
N LYS A 118 8.79 15.05 -4.25
CA LYS A 118 10.05 14.69 -4.93
C LYS A 118 10.34 15.68 -6.07
N PRO A 119 11.51 16.35 -6.09
CA PRO A 119 11.78 17.47 -7.02
C PRO A 119 11.56 17.12 -8.50
N LEU A 120 11.97 15.91 -8.92
CA LEU A 120 11.77 15.43 -10.28
C LEU A 120 10.27 15.30 -10.62
N LEU A 121 9.48 14.74 -9.69
CA LEU A 121 8.05 14.55 -9.87
C LEU A 121 7.33 15.90 -9.89
N LYS A 122 7.72 16.80 -8.98
CA LYS A 122 7.14 18.15 -8.87
C LYS A 122 7.33 18.98 -10.15
N ARG A 123 8.52 18.91 -10.76
CA ARG A 123 8.82 19.62 -12.02
C ARG A 123 8.08 19.07 -13.23
N LEU A 124 7.85 17.76 -13.28
CA LEU A 124 7.27 17.05 -14.43
C LEU A 124 5.79 16.70 -14.23
N THR A 125 5.16 17.16 -13.14
CA THR A 125 3.78 16.81 -12.76
C THR A 125 2.79 16.99 -13.92
N TRP A 126 2.82 18.11 -14.63
CA TRP A 126 1.87 18.41 -15.70
C TRP A 126 1.97 17.44 -16.88
N LEU A 127 3.20 17.05 -17.25
CA LEU A 127 3.46 16.12 -18.36
C LEU A 127 3.22 14.66 -17.96
N LEU A 128 3.56 14.31 -16.72
CA LEU A 128 3.53 12.93 -16.23
C LEU A 128 2.25 12.56 -15.47
N ARG A 129 1.30 13.48 -15.31
CA ARG A 129 0.04 13.25 -14.60
C ARG A 129 -0.70 11.98 -15.05
N PRO A 130 -0.87 11.71 -16.36
CA PRO A 130 -1.49 10.47 -16.84
C PRO A 130 -0.69 9.22 -16.43
N ALA A 131 0.65 9.30 -16.50
CA ALA A 131 1.54 8.21 -16.13
C ALA A 131 1.48 7.91 -14.63
N PHE A 132 1.38 8.94 -13.76
CA PHE A 132 1.20 8.77 -12.33
C PHE A 132 -0.14 8.12 -11.98
N GLY A 133 -1.22 8.56 -12.65
CA GLY A 133 -2.53 7.92 -12.50
C GLY A 133 -2.52 6.46 -12.96
N ALA A 134 -1.86 6.14 -14.07
CA ALA A 134 -1.70 4.76 -14.53
C ALA A 134 -0.84 3.93 -13.57
N ASN A 135 0.24 4.52 -13.02
CA ASN A 135 1.11 3.90 -12.04
C ASN A 135 0.37 3.58 -10.73
N HIS A 136 -0.46 4.51 -10.25
CA HIS A 136 -1.30 4.30 -9.07
C HIS A 136 -2.32 3.17 -9.33
N ARG A 137 -3.07 3.22 -10.44
CA ARG A 137 -4.03 2.16 -10.79
C ARG A 137 -3.37 0.79 -10.92
N TRP A 138 -2.16 0.72 -11.46
CA TRP A 138 -1.40 -0.52 -11.53
C TRP A 138 -1.07 -1.02 -10.11
N ALA A 139 -0.52 -0.16 -9.25
CA ALA A 139 -0.17 -0.51 -7.88
C ALA A 139 -1.40 -1.05 -7.13
N MET A 140 -2.54 -0.36 -7.22
CA MET A 140 -3.78 -0.77 -6.56
C MET A 140 -4.30 -2.12 -7.06
N ARG A 141 -4.25 -2.40 -8.38
CA ARG A 141 -4.62 -3.73 -8.93
C ARG A 141 -3.71 -4.85 -8.43
N GLN A 142 -2.39 -4.58 -8.29
CA GLN A 142 -1.49 -5.57 -7.69
C GLN A 142 -1.83 -5.80 -6.21
N GLY A 143 -2.17 -4.74 -5.48
CA GLY A 143 -2.57 -4.82 -4.07
C GLY A 143 -3.82 -5.67 -3.86
N GLU A 144 -4.88 -5.44 -4.65
CA GLU A 144 -6.12 -6.23 -4.58
C GLU A 144 -5.86 -7.73 -4.81
N ARG A 145 -5.07 -8.07 -5.84
CA ARG A 145 -4.67 -9.46 -6.12
C ARG A 145 -3.85 -10.06 -4.98
N SER A 146 -2.91 -9.30 -4.47
CA SER A 146 -2.04 -9.71 -3.37
C SER A 146 -2.82 -9.94 -2.09
N LEU A 147 -3.76 -9.05 -1.77
CA LEU A 147 -4.63 -9.19 -0.60
C LEU A 147 -5.51 -10.44 -0.71
N ALA A 148 -6.10 -10.71 -1.87
CA ALA A 148 -6.90 -11.92 -2.08
C ALA A 148 -6.08 -13.20 -1.81
N ILE A 149 -4.84 -13.27 -2.31
CA ILE A 149 -3.92 -14.40 -2.06
C ILE A 149 -3.58 -14.49 -0.57
N GLU A 150 -3.30 -13.37 0.09
CA GLU A 150 -2.94 -13.34 1.50
C GLU A 150 -4.08 -13.78 2.41
N LEU A 151 -5.31 -13.36 2.11
CA LEU A 151 -6.49 -13.79 2.84
C LEU A 151 -6.70 -15.30 2.76
N GLU A 152 -6.52 -15.89 1.56
CA GLU A 152 -6.54 -17.35 1.39
C GLU A 152 -5.40 -18.02 2.17
N ARG A 153 -4.19 -17.46 2.14
CA ARG A 153 -3.03 -17.99 2.86
C ARG A 153 -3.28 -18.02 4.37
N ARG A 154 -3.88 -16.97 4.92
CA ARG A 154 -4.19 -16.89 6.37
C ARG A 154 -5.24 -17.91 6.82
N ARG A 155 -6.13 -18.33 5.91
CA ARG A 155 -7.16 -19.35 6.19
C ARG A 155 -6.63 -20.78 6.12
N LEU A 156 -5.57 -21.01 5.35
CA LEU A 156 -5.04 -22.33 5.09
C LEU A 156 -3.90 -22.67 6.07
N GLY A 157 -3.73 -23.95 6.36
CA GLY A 157 -2.52 -24.43 7.05
C GLY A 157 -1.28 -24.34 6.15
N PRO A 158 -0.06 -24.41 6.73
CA PRO A 158 1.20 -24.18 6.02
C PRO A 158 1.39 -24.99 4.73
N GLU A 159 1.01 -26.27 4.74
CA GLU A 159 1.12 -27.15 3.56
C GLU A 159 0.22 -26.70 2.39
N SER A 160 -1.03 -26.34 2.70
CA SER A 160 -1.98 -25.88 1.70
C SER A 160 -1.64 -24.46 1.20
N ALA A 161 -1.16 -23.61 2.09
CA ALA A 161 -0.70 -22.27 1.75
C ALA A 161 0.48 -22.27 0.76
N SER A 162 1.35 -23.27 0.81
CA SER A 162 2.48 -23.41 -0.12
C SER A 162 2.07 -23.68 -1.58
N ARG A 163 0.82 -24.10 -1.80
CA ARG A 163 0.26 -24.37 -3.16
C ARG A 163 -0.39 -23.13 -3.78
N LEU A 164 -0.57 -22.05 -3.01
CA LEU A 164 -1.11 -20.80 -3.53
C LEU A 164 -0.10 -20.11 -4.46
N PRO A 165 -0.58 -19.35 -5.46
CA PRO A 165 0.30 -18.56 -6.28
C PRO A 165 1.09 -17.55 -5.43
N GLU A 166 2.29 -17.22 -5.86
CA GLU A 166 3.05 -16.14 -5.24
C GLU A 166 2.39 -14.78 -5.48
N ALA A 167 2.54 -13.88 -4.53
CA ALA A 167 2.12 -12.50 -4.70
C ALA A 167 2.87 -11.84 -5.89
N PRO A 168 2.21 -10.95 -6.64
CA PRO A 168 2.84 -10.23 -7.75
C PRO A 168 4.14 -9.55 -7.35
N GLN A 169 5.21 -9.80 -8.12
CA GLN A 169 6.54 -9.29 -7.83
C GLN A 169 6.77 -7.88 -8.41
N PRO A 170 7.75 -7.11 -7.90
CA PRO A 170 8.04 -5.77 -8.40
C PRO A 170 8.57 -5.80 -9.83
N THR A 171 8.15 -4.84 -10.66
CA THR A 171 8.73 -4.61 -11.98
C THR A 171 10.20 -4.22 -11.84
N PHE A 172 11.04 -4.51 -12.85
CA PHE A 172 12.47 -4.15 -12.85
C PHE A 172 13.23 -4.61 -11.58
N ALA A 173 12.91 -5.80 -11.04
CA ALA A 173 13.52 -6.34 -9.83
C ALA A 173 15.07 -6.38 -9.89
N TRP A 174 15.65 -6.55 -11.08
CA TRP A 174 17.09 -6.54 -11.31
C TRP A 174 17.77 -5.19 -10.99
N LEU A 175 17.08 -4.05 -11.20
CA LEU A 175 17.57 -2.72 -10.81
C LEU A 175 17.61 -2.54 -9.30
N LEU A 176 16.70 -3.20 -8.58
CA LEU A 176 16.59 -3.11 -7.12
C LEU A 176 17.72 -3.88 -6.43
N ARG A 177 18.16 -5.02 -7.00
CA ARG A 177 19.29 -5.81 -6.50
C ARG A 177 20.61 -5.03 -6.51
N ARG A 178 20.80 -4.14 -7.49
CA ARG A 178 22.01 -3.29 -7.58
C ARG A 178 22.06 -2.23 -6.47
N LYS A 179 20.93 -1.67 -6.06
CA LYS A 179 20.86 -0.64 -5.01
C LYS A 179 21.05 -1.21 -3.59
N ARG A 180 20.64 -2.47 -3.33
CA ARG A 180 20.88 -3.14 -2.03
C ARG A 180 22.34 -3.52 -1.78
N ARG A 181 23.17 -3.61 -2.83
CA ARG A 181 24.62 -3.92 -2.71
C ARG A 181 25.50 -2.68 -2.58
N ALA A 182 24.94 -1.49 -2.71
CA ALA A 182 25.66 -0.21 -2.68
C ALA A 182 25.39 0.62 -1.39
N THR A 183 24.66 0.05 -0.43
CA THR A 183 24.44 0.54 0.93
C THR A 183 24.98 -0.46 1.93
#